data_2658e17e95a5164ae7ddfe647b9d9475
#
_entry.id   2658e17e95a5164ae7ddfe647b9d9475
#
_cell.length_a   1.000
_cell.length_b   1.000
_cell.length_c   1.000
_cell.angle_alpha   90.00
_cell.angle_beta   90.00
_cell.angle_gamma   90.00
#
_symmetry.space_group_name_H-M   'P 1'
#
loop_
_entity.id
_entity.type
_entity.pdbx_description
1 polymer ?
#
loop_
_entity_poly.entity_id
_entity_poly.type
_entity_poly.pdbx_seq_one_letter_code
_entity_poly.pdbx_strand_id
1 'polypeptide(L)'
;ALETVLKWLREQKADTPYTKVASRLKRAGFEAGWGHTAGRIAQTMQLLIDLINEPNATLLGQFICRVPMPLIANIAVISPHGWFGQTNVLGKPDTGGQVIYILDQVRALEKHLKEEIRLTGLEVTPKIIILSRLIPNAGDTTCNQHMEKVFQTENAWILRVPFRDAQGNILQDWISRFKI
;
A
#
# COMPACT_ATOMS: atom_id res chain seq x y z
N ALA A 1 -3.08 -32.68 -8.09
CA ALA A 1 -3.92 -31.48 -8.36
C ALA A 1 -3.10 -30.35 -8.97
N LEU A 2 -2.01 -29.91 -8.33
CA LEU A 2 -1.18 -28.76 -8.79
C LEU A 2 -0.62 -28.97 -10.21
N GLU A 3 0.02 -30.11 -10.47
CA GLU A 3 0.59 -30.45 -11.80
C GLU A 3 -0.45 -30.51 -12.91
N THR A 4 -1.65 -31.03 -12.59
CA THR A 4 -2.76 -31.11 -13.55
C THR A 4 -3.23 -29.72 -13.96
N VAL A 5 -3.33 -28.81 -13.00
CA VAL A 5 -3.71 -27.40 -13.24
C VAL A 5 -2.61 -26.68 -14.02
N LEU A 6 -1.35 -26.89 -13.66
CA LEU A 6 -0.22 -26.32 -14.34
C LEU A 6 -0.15 -26.74 -15.80
N LYS A 7 -0.34 -28.04 -16.10
CA LYS A 7 -0.38 -28.55 -17.47
C LYS A 7 -1.46 -27.86 -18.28
N TRP A 8 -2.67 -27.77 -17.74
CA TRP A 8 -3.77 -27.10 -18.43
C TRP A 8 -3.51 -25.58 -18.62
N LEU A 9 -2.91 -24.88 -17.64
CA LEU A 9 -2.57 -23.46 -17.78
C LEU A 9 -1.56 -23.23 -18.91
N ARG A 10 -0.63 -24.14 -19.13
CA ARG A 10 0.36 -24.08 -20.21
C ARG A 10 -0.25 -24.26 -21.62
N GLU A 11 -1.44 -24.85 -21.70
CA GLU A 11 -2.21 -24.98 -22.94
C GLU A 11 -2.94 -23.66 -23.28
N GLN A 12 -3.08 -22.75 -22.31
CA GLN A 12 -3.69 -21.43 -22.53
C GLN A 12 -2.67 -20.47 -23.13
N LYS A 13 -3.16 -19.42 -23.83
CA LYS A 13 -2.29 -18.30 -24.20
C LYS A 13 -1.77 -17.61 -22.93
N ALA A 14 -0.49 -17.29 -22.90
CA ALA A 14 0.17 -16.75 -21.70
C ALA A 14 -0.46 -15.43 -21.19
N ASP A 15 -0.99 -14.63 -22.10
CA ASP A 15 -1.65 -13.35 -21.85
C ASP A 15 -3.15 -13.48 -21.46
N THR A 16 -3.70 -14.72 -21.44
CA THR A 16 -5.10 -14.95 -21.06
C THR A 16 -5.36 -14.40 -19.65
N PRO A 17 -6.30 -13.45 -19.48
CA PRO A 17 -6.57 -12.85 -18.18
C PRO A 17 -7.07 -13.87 -17.14
N TYR A 18 -6.75 -13.64 -15.86
CA TYR A 18 -7.22 -14.47 -14.74
C TYR A 18 -8.72 -14.71 -14.78
N THR A 19 -9.52 -13.70 -15.10
CA THR A 19 -10.98 -13.79 -15.16
C THR A 19 -11.51 -14.91 -16.05
N LYS A 20 -10.78 -15.23 -17.13
CA LYS A 20 -11.16 -16.34 -18.04
C LYS A 20 -10.79 -17.71 -17.51
N VAL A 21 -9.84 -17.82 -16.62
CA VAL A 21 -9.35 -19.09 -16.06
C VAL A 21 -9.83 -19.32 -14.61
N ALA A 22 -10.34 -18.28 -13.97
CA ALA A 22 -10.71 -18.24 -12.55
C ALA A 22 -11.67 -19.38 -12.13
N SER A 23 -12.71 -19.65 -12.91
CA SER A 23 -13.70 -20.68 -12.54
C SER A 23 -13.12 -22.10 -12.50
N ARG A 24 -12.15 -22.41 -13.35
CA ARG A 24 -11.45 -23.69 -13.33
C ARG A 24 -10.43 -23.78 -12.19
N LEU A 25 -9.72 -22.68 -11.93
CA LEU A 25 -8.79 -22.56 -10.80
C LEU A 25 -9.54 -22.78 -9.48
N LYS A 26 -10.64 -22.07 -9.25
CA LYS A 26 -11.46 -22.19 -8.04
C LYS A 26 -11.98 -23.61 -7.83
N ARG A 27 -12.45 -24.29 -8.89
CA ARG A 27 -12.85 -25.70 -8.81
C ARG A 27 -11.70 -26.64 -8.42
N ALA A 28 -10.48 -26.26 -8.75
CA ALA A 28 -9.27 -27.01 -8.36
C ALA A 28 -8.72 -26.60 -6.99
N GLY A 29 -9.38 -25.67 -6.27
CA GLY A 29 -8.99 -25.20 -4.94
C GLY A 29 -8.00 -24.01 -4.95
N PHE A 30 -7.83 -23.33 -6.07
CA PHE A 30 -6.93 -22.17 -6.19
C PHE A 30 -7.72 -20.87 -6.28
N GLU A 31 -7.67 -20.07 -5.24
CA GLU A 31 -8.26 -18.72 -5.20
C GLU A 31 -7.38 -17.72 -6.00
N ALA A 32 -7.81 -16.44 -6.07
CA ALA A 32 -7.03 -15.38 -6.67
C ALA A 32 -5.71 -15.12 -5.91
N GLY A 33 -4.74 -14.50 -6.57
CA GLY A 33 -3.45 -14.16 -5.96
C GLY A 33 -2.24 -14.86 -6.58
N TRP A 34 -2.45 -15.78 -7.51
CA TRP A 34 -1.36 -16.50 -8.20
C TRP A 34 -0.80 -15.75 -9.42
N GLY A 35 -1.52 -14.76 -9.91
CA GLY A 35 -1.14 -13.95 -11.05
C GLY A 35 -2.35 -13.41 -11.82
N HIS A 36 -2.16 -12.33 -12.56
CA HIS A 36 -3.22 -11.68 -13.36
C HIS A 36 -3.43 -12.29 -14.74
N THR A 37 -2.52 -13.18 -15.20
CA THR A 37 -2.62 -13.91 -16.47
C THR A 37 -2.30 -15.39 -16.29
N ALA A 38 -2.77 -16.23 -17.21
CA ALA A 38 -2.51 -17.67 -17.22
C ALA A 38 -1.02 -18.01 -17.18
N GLY A 39 -0.20 -17.28 -17.94
CA GLY A 39 1.25 -17.46 -17.97
C GLY A 39 1.89 -17.12 -16.62
N ARG A 40 1.48 -16.02 -15.96
CA ARG A 40 2.02 -15.66 -14.64
C ARG A 40 1.59 -16.65 -13.56
N ILE A 41 0.34 -17.11 -13.61
CA ILE A 41 -0.16 -18.16 -12.70
C ILE A 41 0.65 -19.43 -12.87
N ALA A 42 0.88 -19.87 -14.11
CA ALA A 42 1.67 -21.07 -14.41
C ALA A 42 3.11 -20.95 -13.88
N GLN A 43 3.75 -19.80 -14.06
CA GLN A 43 5.08 -19.54 -13.52
C GLN A 43 5.12 -19.59 -11.98
N THR A 44 4.11 -19.02 -11.32
CA THR A 44 4.01 -19.03 -9.85
C THR A 44 3.79 -20.44 -9.32
N MET A 45 2.92 -21.23 -9.97
CA MET A 45 2.69 -22.64 -9.63
C MET A 45 3.93 -23.50 -9.87
N GLN A 46 4.70 -23.23 -10.93
CA GLN A 46 5.96 -23.93 -11.17
C GLN A 46 6.96 -23.65 -10.05
N LEU A 47 7.12 -22.39 -9.65
CA LEU A 47 7.98 -22.04 -8.52
C LEU A 47 7.61 -22.78 -7.23
N LEU A 48 6.31 -22.97 -6.98
CA LEU A 48 5.87 -23.77 -5.81
C LEU A 48 6.27 -25.24 -5.96
N ILE A 49 6.12 -25.82 -7.15
CA ILE A 49 6.55 -27.22 -7.40
C ILE A 49 8.05 -27.34 -7.22
N ASP A 50 8.83 -26.42 -7.77
CA ASP A 50 10.29 -26.43 -7.66
C ASP A 50 10.72 -26.30 -6.19
N LEU A 51 10.05 -25.40 -5.43
CA LEU A 51 10.29 -25.21 -4.00
C LEU A 51 9.96 -26.46 -3.16
N ILE A 52 8.89 -27.19 -3.53
CA ILE A 52 8.52 -28.44 -2.83
C ILE A 52 9.54 -29.54 -3.13
N ASN A 53 10.02 -29.62 -4.36
CA ASN A 53 10.97 -30.66 -4.78
C ASN A 53 12.41 -30.39 -4.27
N GLU A 54 12.84 -29.13 -4.32
CA GLU A 54 14.19 -28.70 -3.92
C GLU A 54 14.13 -27.44 -3.04
N PRO A 55 13.74 -27.57 -1.76
CA PRO A 55 13.60 -26.41 -0.87
C PRO A 55 14.93 -25.65 -0.70
N ASN A 56 14.92 -24.36 -1.08
CA ASN A 56 16.05 -23.46 -0.82
C ASN A 56 15.58 -22.02 -0.60
N ALA A 57 16.43 -21.20 0.02
CA ALA A 57 16.11 -19.82 0.39
C ALA A 57 15.81 -18.92 -0.83
N THR A 58 16.49 -19.16 -1.96
CA THR A 58 16.32 -18.36 -3.18
C THR A 58 14.94 -18.60 -3.79
N LEU A 59 14.53 -19.86 -3.97
CA LEU A 59 13.20 -20.23 -4.48
C LEU A 59 12.11 -19.75 -3.54
N LEU A 60 12.31 -19.90 -2.22
CA LEU A 60 11.36 -19.39 -1.23
C LEU A 60 11.18 -17.88 -1.35
N GLY A 61 12.27 -17.12 -1.45
CA GLY A 61 12.22 -15.66 -1.66
C GLY A 61 11.48 -15.28 -2.93
N GLN A 62 11.78 -15.95 -4.05
CA GLN A 62 11.09 -15.72 -5.32
C GLN A 62 9.58 -16.04 -5.24
N PHE A 63 9.20 -17.10 -4.55
CA PHE A 63 7.80 -17.48 -4.37
C PHE A 63 7.05 -16.47 -3.50
N ILE A 64 7.60 -16.07 -2.36
CA ILE A 64 7.00 -15.07 -1.44
C ILE A 64 6.81 -13.73 -2.14
N CYS A 65 7.76 -13.29 -2.97
CA CYS A 65 7.62 -12.05 -3.75
C CYS A 65 6.52 -12.12 -4.81
N ARG A 66 6.09 -13.31 -5.23
CA ARG A 66 5.04 -13.48 -6.23
C ARG A 66 3.65 -13.67 -5.65
N VAL A 67 3.57 -14.33 -4.51
CA VAL A 67 2.31 -14.62 -3.80
C VAL A 67 2.26 -13.70 -2.58
N PRO A 68 1.28 -12.78 -2.52
CA PRO A 68 1.19 -11.84 -1.42
C PRO A 68 0.78 -12.56 -0.12
N MET A 69 1.79 -12.91 0.68
CA MET A 69 1.58 -13.49 2.01
C MET A 69 2.54 -12.85 3.03
N PRO A 70 2.06 -11.98 3.92
CA PRO A 70 0.72 -11.38 3.99
C PRO A 70 0.53 -10.28 2.93
N LEU A 71 -0.70 -10.12 2.44
CA LEU A 71 -1.04 -8.99 1.56
C LEU A 71 -1.08 -7.70 2.39
N ILE A 72 -0.13 -6.81 2.15
CA ILE A 72 -0.13 -5.46 2.73
C ILE A 72 -0.81 -4.53 1.74
N ALA A 73 -2.06 -4.17 2.03
CA ALA A 73 -2.82 -3.23 1.20
C ALA A 73 -3.08 -1.89 1.92
N ASN A 74 -2.90 -1.84 3.24
CA ASN A 74 -3.10 -0.63 4.03
C ASN A 74 -1.82 -0.25 4.76
N ILE A 75 -1.41 1.01 4.61
CA ILE A 75 -0.19 1.55 5.22
C ILE A 75 -0.52 2.82 5.98
N ALA A 76 0.00 2.95 7.18
CA ALA A 76 -0.03 4.19 7.96
C ALA A 76 1.38 4.75 8.12
N VAL A 77 1.54 6.02 7.76
CA VAL A 77 2.77 6.80 7.98
C VAL A 77 2.49 7.79 9.11
N ILE A 78 3.27 7.77 10.17
CA ILE A 78 3.05 8.64 11.32
C ILE A 78 4.04 9.80 11.28
N SER A 79 3.53 11.03 11.17
CA SER A 79 4.31 12.26 11.15
C SER A 79 3.63 13.34 12.01
N PRO A 80 3.78 13.27 13.35
CA PRO A 80 3.06 14.15 14.28
C PRO A 80 3.68 15.54 14.41
N HIS A 81 4.87 15.76 13.88
CA HIS A 81 5.63 17.01 14.06
C HIS A 81 5.39 17.99 12.92
N GLY A 82 5.53 19.27 13.25
CA GLY A 82 5.49 20.37 12.30
C GLY A 82 4.11 20.66 11.72
N TRP A 83 4.11 21.44 10.67
CA TRP A 83 2.94 21.78 9.87
C TRP A 83 2.85 20.79 8.70
N PHE A 84 2.14 19.70 8.90
CA PHE A 84 2.02 18.67 7.86
C PHE A 84 0.82 18.93 6.94
N GLY A 85 1.10 19.46 5.76
CA GLY A 85 0.09 19.77 4.74
C GLY A 85 0.71 19.91 3.35
N GLN A 86 -0.12 20.20 2.37
CA GLN A 86 0.31 20.32 0.98
C GLN A 86 0.36 21.77 0.50
N THR A 87 -0.20 22.71 1.27
CA THR A 87 -0.32 24.12 0.91
C THR A 87 0.30 25.01 1.98
N ASN A 88 1.17 25.92 1.59
CA ASN A 88 1.76 26.98 2.40
C ASN A 88 2.46 26.54 3.70
N VAL A 89 2.94 25.31 3.76
CA VAL A 89 3.59 24.76 4.97
C VAL A 89 5.11 24.95 4.96
N LEU A 90 5.71 25.17 3.80
CA LEU A 90 7.16 25.37 3.68
C LEU A 90 7.58 26.67 4.40
N GLY A 91 8.64 26.57 5.19
CA GLY A 91 9.11 27.68 6.02
C GLY A 91 8.42 27.85 7.36
N LYS A 92 7.34 27.09 7.65
CA LYS A 92 6.74 27.05 8.98
C LYS A 92 7.67 26.29 9.95
N PRO A 93 7.60 26.59 11.28
CA PRO A 93 8.42 25.90 12.28
C PRO A 93 8.27 24.39 12.26
N ASP A 94 9.35 23.67 12.51
CA ASP A 94 9.43 22.19 12.49
C ASP A 94 8.96 21.54 11.17
N THR A 95 8.88 22.32 10.11
CA THR A 95 8.44 21.88 8.78
C THR A 95 9.61 22.00 7.81
N GLY A 96 10.29 20.91 7.58
CA GLY A 96 11.41 20.86 6.64
C GLY A 96 11.09 20.06 5.38
N GLY A 97 12.13 19.61 4.69
CA GLY A 97 12.03 18.70 3.55
C GLY A 97 11.30 17.38 3.85
N GLN A 98 11.12 17.05 5.14
CA GLN A 98 10.40 15.85 5.58
C GLN A 98 8.98 15.76 5.02
N VAL A 99 8.23 16.87 4.95
CA VAL A 99 6.86 16.87 4.43
C VAL A 99 6.85 16.49 2.95
N ILE A 100 7.71 17.14 2.16
CA ILE A 100 7.84 16.86 0.71
C ILE A 100 8.26 15.40 0.52
N TYR A 101 9.27 14.95 1.24
CA TYR A 101 9.79 13.60 1.17
C TYR A 101 8.71 12.54 1.46
N ILE A 102 7.91 12.71 2.53
CA ILE A 102 6.82 11.78 2.87
C ILE A 102 5.73 11.81 1.79
N LEU A 103 5.37 12.98 1.28
CA LEU A 103 4.35 13.08 0.22
C LEU A 103 4.80 12.38 -1.06
N ASP A 104 6.07 12.55 -1.45
CA ASP A 104 6.63 11.88 -2.63
C ASP A 104 6.74 10.37 -2.42
N GLN A 105 7.16 9.94 -1.23
CA GLN A 105 7.15 8.51 -0.88
C GLN A 105 5.74 7.90 -0.96
N VAL A 106 4.72 8.59 -0.45
CA VAL A 106 3.34 8.11 -0.47
C VAL A 106 2.81 7.97 -1.89
N ARG A 107 3.13 8.93 -2.79
CA ARG A 107 2.78 8.85 -4.22
C ARG A 107 3.43 7.64 -4.89
N ALA A 108 4.73 7.46 -4.67
CA ALA A 108 5.49 6.34 -5.22
C ALA A 108 4.98 4.99 -4.67
N LEU A 109 4.70 4.95 -3.38
CA LEU A 109 4.21 3.75 -2.68
C LEU A 109 2.82 3.34 -3.17
N GLU A 110 1.89 4.29 -3.35
CA GLU A 110 0.56 3.97 -3.90
C GLU A 110 0.68 3.36 -5.30
N LYS A 111 1.50 3.96 -6.16
CA LYS A 111 1.74 3.46 -7.51
C LYS A 111 2.32 2.04 -7.48
N HIS A 112 3.30 1.81 -6.62
CA HIS A 112 3.93 0.50 -6.45
C HIS A 112 2.93 -0.55 -5.94
N LEU A 113 2.19 -0.26 -4.88
CA LEU A 113 1.20 -1.17 -4.32
C LEU A 113 0.09 -1.52 -5.32
N LYS A 114 -0.40 -0.55 -6.10
CA LYS A 114 -1.37 -0.81 -7.16
C LYS A 114 -0.84 -1.80 -8.19
N GLU A 115 0.41 -1.62 -8.62
CA GLU A 115 1.01 -2.51 -9.60
C GLU A 115 1.27 -3.91 -9.03
N GLU A 116 1.78 -4.02 -7.81
CA GLU A 116 1.99 -5.31 -7.14
C GLU A 116 0.67 -6.07 -6.97
N ILE A 117 -0.38 -5.41 -6.45
CA ILE A 117 -1.70 -6.01 -6.30
C ILE A 117 -2.26 -6.45 -7.66
N ARG A 118 -2.14 -5.61 -8.69
CA ARG A 118 -2.56 -5.94 -10.06
C ARG A 118 -1.86 -7.19 -10.59
N LEU A 119 -0.55 -7.31 -10.38
CA LEU A 119 0.25 -8.45 -10.83
C LEU A 119 -0.15 -9.77 -10.17
N THR A 120 -0.75 -9.74 -8.99
CA THR A 120 -1.25 -10.93 -8.30
C THR A 120 -2.63 -11.39 -8.81
N GLY A 121 -3.35 -10.53 -9.53
CA GLY A 121 -4.73 -10.79 -9.95
C GLY A 121 -5.77 -10.62 -8.83
N LEU A 122 -5.41 -9.91 -7.76
CA LEU A 122 -6.33 -9.55 -6.68
C LEU A 122 -7.06 -8.25 -7.00
N GLU A 123 -8.34 -8.17 -6.64
CA GLU A 123 -9.17 -6.97 -6.72
C GLU A 123 -9.20 -6.27 -5.36
N VAL A 124 -8.07 -5.72 -4.93
CA VAL A 124 -7.91 -5.00 -3.66
C VAL A 124 -7.45 -3.58 -3.96
N THR A 125 -8.07 -2.61 -3.32
CA THR A 125 -7.66 -1.20 -3.41
C THR A 125 -6.72 -0.87 -2.25
N PRO A 126 -5.46 -0.50 -2.51
CA PRO A 126 -4.54 -0.09 -1.46
C PRO A 126 -5.00 1.23 -0.84
N LYS A 127 -4.74 1.42 0.46
CA LYS A 127 -5.02 2.67 1.19
C LYS A 127 -3.79 3.09 1.96
N ILE A 128 -3.44 4.37 1.85
CA ILE A 128 -2.33 4.96 2.58
C ILE A 128 -2.85 6.14 3.40
N ILE A 129 -2.56 6.13 4.69
CA ILE A 129 -2.95 7.20 5.60
C ILE A 129 -1.70 7.81 6.23
N ILE A 130 -1.54 9.11 6.07
CA ILE A 130 -0.55 9.88 6.80
C ILE A 130 -1.23 10.43 8.06
N LEU A 131 -0.85 9.92 9.22
CA LEU A 131 -1.30 10.41 10.50
C LEU A 131 -0.46 11.61 10.93
N SER A 132 -1.12 12.76 11.14
CA SER A 132 -0.46 13.97 11.58
C SER A 132 -1.28 14.70 12.63
N ARG A 133 -0.79 15.83 13.08
CA ARG A 133 -1.45 16.66 14.08
C ARG A 133 -2.40 17.65 13.42
N LEU A 134 -3.59 17.80 14.00
CA LEU A 134 -4.51 18.90 13.71
C LEU A 134 -4.02 20.19 14.38
N ILE A 135 -3.99 21.28 13.62
CA ILE A 135 -3.70 22.62 14.13
C ILE A 135 -4.90 23.49 13.78
N PRO A 136 -5.84 23.71 14.71
CA PRO A 136 -7.04 24.51 14.44
C PRO A 136 -6.74 25.92 13.95
N ASN A 137 -5.80 26.62 14.56
CA ASN A 137 -5.34 27.93 14.14
C ASN A 137 -4.28 27.82 13.03
N ALA A 138 -4.68 27.26 11.89
CA ALA A 138 -3.76 26.91 10.79
C ALA A 138 -3.36 28.07 9.88
N GLY A 139 -3.96 29.25 10.05
CA GLY A 139 -3.68 30.38 9.15
C GLY A 139 -4.01 30.08 7.70
N ASP A 140 -3.06 30.27 6.83
CA ASP A 140 -3.16 30.06 5.37
C ASP A 140 -2.86 28.63 4.91
N THR A 141 -2.68 27.69 5.86
CA THR A 141 -2.41 26.28 5.56
C THR A 141 -3.69 25.41 5.64
N THR A 142 -3.59 24.17 5.17
CA THR A 142 -4.68 23.18 5.29
C THR A 142 -4.63 22.36 6.59
N CYS A 143 -3.76 22.73 7.54
CA CYS A 143 -3.51 21.95 8.75
C CYS A 143 -4.69 21.90 9.75
N ASN A 144 -5.75 22.69 9.52
CA ASN A 144 -7.02 22.64 10.25
C ASN A 144 -8.04 21.66 9.68
N GLN A 145 -7.78 21.05 8.53
CA GLN A 145 -8.66 20.04 7.95
C GLN A 145 -8.37 18.69 8.61
N HIS A 146 -9.39 18.02 9.12
CA HIS A 146 -9.25 16.68 9.69
C HIS A 146 -8.77 15.65 8.69
N MET A 147 -9.23 15.76 7.44
CA MET A 147 -8.89 14.85 6.37
C MET A 147 -8.61 15.64 5.08
N GLU A 148 -7.49 15.34 4.46
CA GLU A 148 -7.04 15.96 3.21
C GLU A 148 -6.53 14.88 2.26
N LYS A 149 -7.03 14.86 1.03
CA LYS A 149 -6.54 13.92 0.03
C LYS A 149 -5.15 14.32 -0.44
N VAL A 150 -4.22 13.38 -0.52
CA VAL A 150 -2.88 13.65 -1.07
C VAL A 150 -2.99 13.91 -2.57
N PHE A 151 -2.43 15.02 -3.03
CA PHE A 151 -2.42 15.38 -4.45
C PHE A 151 -1.73 14.30 -5.28
N GLN A 152 -2.26 14.05 -6.49
CA GLN A 152 -1.75 13.04 -7.42
C GLN A 152 -1.86 11.60 -6.91
N THR A 153 -2.76 11.32 -5.96
CA THR A 153 -3.09 9.98 -5.51
C THR A 153 -4.58 9.71 -5.64
N GLU A 154 -4.97 8.43 -5.65
CA GLU A 154 -6.38 8.03 -5.62
C GLU A 154 -6.81 7.58 -4.23
N ASN A 155 -5.92 6.92 -3.49
CA ASN A 155 -6.22 6.22 -2.25
C ASN A 155 -5.24 6.55 -1.11
N ALA A 156 -4.75 7.80 -1.08
CA ALA A 156 -3.92 8.31 0.00
C ALA A 156 -4.49 9.58 0.61
N TRP A 157 -4.45 9.68 1.93
CA TRP A 157 -4.99 10.79 2.71
C TRP A 157 -4.06 11.20 3.84
N ILE A 158 -4.11 12.49 4.19
CA ILE A 158 -3.60 13.02 5.45
C ILE A 158 -4.79 13.01 6.42
N LEU A 159 -4.68 12.29 7.52
CA LEU A 159 -5.61 12.30 8.63
C LEU A 159 -4.97 13.03 9.80
N ARG A 160 -5.58 14.13 10.24
CA ARG A 160 -5.07 14.92 11.37
C ARG A 160 -5.90 14.69 12.62
N VAL A 161 -5.20 14.36 13.69
CA VAL A 161 -5.80 14.14 15.00
C VAL A 161 -5.51 15.32 15.93
N PRO A 162 -6.50 15.78 16.72
CA PRO A 162 -6.29 16.88 17.65
C PRO A 162 -5.41 16.42 18.82
N PHE A 163 -4.41 17.22 19.15
CA PHE A 163 -3.68 17.03 20.39
C PHE A 163 -4.39 17.77 21.52
N ARG A 164 -4.29 17.25 22.73
CA ARG A 164 -4.98 17.78 23.92
C ARG A 164 -3.97 18.09 25.02
N ASP A 165 -4.29 19.10 25.81
CA ASP A 165 -3.56 19.41 27.03
C ASP A 165 -3.92 18.41 28.14
N ALA A 166 -3.29 18.58 29.33
CA ALA A 166 -3.54 17.75 30.52
C ALA A 166 -4.98 17.87 31.02
N GLN A 167 -5.70 18.93 30.68
CA GLN A 167 -7.08 19.19 31.03
C GLN A 167 -8.07 18.64 29.99
N GLY A 168 -7.57 18.09 28.87
CA GLY A 168 -8.38 17.51 27.81
C GLY A 168 -8.82 18.51 26.74
N ASN A 169 -8.41 19.78 26.80
CA ASN A 169 -8.74 20.78 25.78
C ASN A 169 -7.90 20.59 24.53
N ILE A 170 -8.49 20.81 23.35
CA ILE A 170 -7.77 20.74 22.08
C ILE A 170 -6.78 21.90 22.00
N LEU A 171 -5.53 21.58 21.73
CA LEU A 171 -4.47 22.56 21.47
C LEU A 171 -4.76 23.29 20.16
N GLN A 172 -4.99 24.59 20.23
CA GLN A 172 -5.41 25.42 19.09
C GLN A 172 -4.26 25.77 18.18
N ASP A 173 -3.06 25.98 18.74
CA ASP A 173 -1.90 26.46 18.02
C ASP A 173 -0.85 25.39 17.84
N TRP A 174 0.07 25.63 16.91
CA TRP A 174 1.27 24.81 16.78
C TRP A 174 2.10 24.89 18.07
N ILE A 175 2.64 23.76 18.48
CA ILE A 175 3.63 23.66 19.56
C ILE A 175 4.86 22.91 19.09
N SER A 176 6.02 23.33 19.59
CA SER A 176 7.30 22.70 19.28
C SER A 176 7.32 21.23 19.72
N ARG A 177 7.97 20.40 18.95
CA ARG A 177 8.22 18.97 19.26
C ARG A 177 8.89 18.75 20.62
N PHE A 178 9.60 19.74 21.14
CA PHE A 178 10.23 19.67 22.46
C PHE A 178 9.27 19.91 23.64
N LYS A 179 8.01 20.22 23.34
CA LYS A 179 6.95 20.49 24.34
C LYS A 179 5.77 19.50 24.26
N ILE A 180 5.91 18.48 23.42
CA ILE A 180 4.92 17.39 23.24
C ILE A 180 5.31 16.17 24.13
#